data_30faf127680cca2f21cd6c27b2b735b2
#
_entry.id   30faf127680cca2f21cd6c27b2b735b2
#
_cell.length_a   1.000
_cell.length_b   1.000
_cell.length_c   1.000
_cell.angle_alpha   90.00
_cell.angle_beta   90.00
_cell.angle_gamma   90.00
#
_symmetry.space_group_name_H-M   'P 1'
#
loop_
_entity.id
_entity.type
_entity.pdbx_description
1 polymer ?
#
loop_
_entity_poly.entity_id
_entity_poly.type
_entity_poly.pdbx_seq_one_letter_code
_entity_poly.pdbx_strand_id
1 'polypeptide(L)'
;MARSRTDNLNIAVLLPCYNEAATIGAVVQGFRATLPDAAIHVYDNNSTDGTALQAMLAGAHVVRERRQGKGHVVRRMFADIEADIYIIADGDGTYAPEDAEELVRTLLTERADMVVGTRRGVHADAGRQGHALGNRLFNLLYRMIFGPDFTDIFSGYRAFSRRFVKSFPAVSGGFEIETEMSVHASRLKLPVSELELDYGRRPEGSHSKLSTFRDGARILWMFAMLMKETRPFAFFSAISATFMLVSLGFMVPVLAEYFETGLVSRMPTWVLSTALMMISFMLFTAGVILDSVARARAEQLRIHYMGLERPSALKTPLGDAGPVSRTRPGKADAA
;
A
#
# COMPACT_ATOMS: atom_id res chain seq x y z
N MET A 1 -39.86 0.54 7.74
CA MET A 1 -38.49 1.06 7.66
C MET A 1 -37.54 -0.08 8.01
N ALA A 2 -36.82 -0.63 7.04
CA ALA A 2 -35.80 -1.64 7.31
C ALA A 2 -34.64 -0.95 8.05
N ARG A 3 -34.34 -1.39 9.27
CA ARG A 3 -33.16 -0.94 10.03
C ARG A 3 -31.93 -1.11 9.13
N SER A 4 -31.16 -0.03 8.95
CA SER A 4 -29.93 -0.06 8.17
C SER A 4 -29.02 -1.15 8.74
N ARG A 5 -28.37 -1.93 7.88
CA ARG A 5 -27.42 -2.99 8.28
C ARG A 5 -26.22 -2.48 9.07
N THR A 6 -26.04 -1.17 9.12
CA THR A 6 -24.98 -0.48 9.86
C THR A 6 -25.32 -0.28 11.34
N ASP A 7 -26.61 -0.38 11.75
CA ASP A 7 -27.06 -0.04 13.11
C ASP A 7 -26.46 -0.89 14.24
N ASN A 8 -25.76 -1.98 13.93
CA ASN A 8 -25.09 -2.86 14.88
C ASN A 8 -23.58 -3.04 14.65
N LEU A 9 -22.98 -2.23 13.76
CA LEU A 9 -21.54 -2.31 13.46
C LEU A 9 -20.79 -1.17 14.13
N ASN A 10 -19.72 -1.50 14.83
CA ASN A 10 -18.79 -0.51 15.36
C ASN A 10 -17.85 -0.03 14.24
N ILE A 11 -18.02 1.22 13.82
CA ILE A 11 -17.20 1.85 12.77
C ILE A 11 -16.24 2.84 13.42
N ALA A 12 -14.96 2.75 13.07
CA ALA A 12 -13.93 3.70 13.48
C ALA A 12 -13.35 4.44 12.27
N VAL A 13 -13.37 5.78 12.34
CA VAL A 13 -12.68 6.64 11.38
C VAL A 13 -11.31 7.02 11.95
N LEU A 14 -10.26 6.79 11.19
CA LEU A 14 -8.87 6.92 11.58
C LEU A 14 -8.22 8.04 10.75
N LEU A 15 -7.83 9.11 11.40
CA LEU A 15 -7.25 10.29 10.76
C LEU A 15 -5.81 10.50 11.27
N PRO A 16 -4.79 10.00 10.56
CA PRO A 16 -3.39 10.31 10.84
C PRO A 16 -3.10 11.75 10.42
N CYS A 17 -2.68 12.61 11.36
CA CYS A 17 -2.51 14.05 11.13
C CYS A 17 -1.11 14.55 11.45
N TYR A 18 -0.60 15.47 10.63
CA TYR A 18 0.62 16.22 10.88
C TYR A 18 0.55 17.61 10.25
N ASN A 19 0.44 18.66 11.08
CA ASN A 19 0.31 20.06 10.68
C ASN A 19 -0.88 20.27 9.70
N GLU A 20 -2.08 20.02 10.17
CA GLU A 20 -3.35 20.08 9.43
C GLU A 20 -4.43 20.85 10.20
N ALA A 21 -4.01 21.81 11.04
CA ALA A 21 -4.93 22.61 11.88
C ALA A 21 -6.02 23.35 11.06
N ALA A 22 -5.70 23.73 9.82
CA ALA A 22 -6.65 24.46 8.96
C ALA A 22 -7.81 23.59 8.45
N THR A 23 -7.64 22.26 8.38
CA THR A 23 -8.59 21.34 7.71
C THR A 23 -9.22 20.34 8.65
N ILE A 24 -8.49 19.87 9.67
CA ILE A 24 -8.90 18.74 10.50
C ILE A 24 -10.26 18.94 11.18
N GLY A 25 -10.58 20.18 11.60
CA GLY A 25 -11.87 20.48 12.22
C GLY A 25 -13.05 20.20 11.29
N ALA A 26 -12.96 20.67 10.04
CA ALA A 26 -13.99 20.43 9.01
C ALA A 26 -14.08 18.96 8.62
N VAL A 27 -12.94 18.27 8.50
CA VAL A 27 -12.88 16.82 8.19
C VAL A 27 -13.59 16.01 9.27
N VAL A 28 -13.31 16.27 10.55
CA VAL A 28 -13.96 15.58 11.68
C VAL A 28 -15.47 15.82 11.67
N GLN A 29 -15.90 17.09 11.46
CA GLN A 29 -17.33 17.42 11.40
C GLN A 29 -18.03 16.75 10.21
N GLY A 30 -17.38 16.69 9.04
CA GLY A 30 -17.90 16.00 7.87
C GLY A 30 -18.12 14.51 8.14
N PHE A 31 -17.14 13.80 8.71
CA PHE A 31 -17.32 12.39 9.09
C PHE A 31 -18.41 12.19 10.14
N ARG A 32 -18.55 13.10 11.09
CA ARG A 32 -19.65 13.03 12.08
C ARG A 32 -21.03 13.21 11.44
N ALA A 33 -21.13 14.05 10.42
CA ALA A 33 -22.39 14.24 9.70
C ALA A 33 -22.74 13.01 8.85
N THR A 34 -21.75 12.40 8.18
CA THR A 34 -21.93 11.24 7.30
C THR A 34 -22.14 9.94 8.06
N LEU A 35 -21.36 9.73 9.14
CA LEU A 35 -21.38 8.54 9.96
C LEU A 35 -21.58 8.92 11.44
N PRO A 36 -22.83 9.26 11.87
CA PRO A 36 -23.08 9.80 13.22
C PRO A 36 -22.68 8.86 14.36
N ASP A 37 -22.78 7.54 14.13
CA ASP A 37 -22.48 6.52 15.12
C ASP A 37 -21.00 6.05 15.10
N ALA A 38 -20.18 6.56 14.16
CA ALA A 38 -18.78 6.18 14.08
C ALA A 38 -17.92 6.90 15.12
N ALA A 39 -16.98 6.18 15.71
CA ALA A 39 -15.95 6.77 16.57
C ALA A 39 -14.85 7.39 15.70
N ILE A 40 -14.59 8.70 15.88
CA ILE A 40 -13.55 9.40 15.10
C ILE A 40 -12.29 9.55 15.93
N HIS A 41 -11.20 8.99 15.45
CA HIS A 41 -9.90 8.99 16.09
C HIS A 41 -8.89 9.78 15.27
N VAL A 42 -8.33 10.82 15.87
CA VAL A 42 -7.25 11.63 15.30
C VAL A 42 -5.96 11.29 16.03
N TYR A 43 -4.95 10.85 15.29
CA TYR A 43 -3.63 10.62 15.85
C TYR A 43 -2.66 11.71 15.36
N ASP A 44 -2.33 12.60 16.28
CA ASP A 44 -1.42 13.71 16.02
C ASP A 44 0.04 13.25 16.04
N ASN A 45 0.73 13.42 14.92
CA ASN A 45 2.11 12.99 14.73
C ASN A 45 3.10 14.12 14.94
N ASN A 46 3.10 14.71 16.15
CA ASN A 46 3.96 15.82 16.56
C ASN A 46 3.70 17.13 15.79
N SER A 47 2.44 17.47 15.55
CA SER A 47 2.10 18.79 14.97
C SER A 47 2.50 19.94 15.87
N THR A 48 2.81 21.08 15.25
CA THR A 48 3.24 22.32 15.89
C THR A 48 2.27 23.48 15.66
N ASP A 49 1.19 23.26 14.89
CA ASP A 49 0.24 24.28 14.41
C ASP A 49 -1.12 24.27 15.12
N GLY A 50 -1.28 23.48 16.17
CA GLY A 50 -2.56 23.36 16.88
C GLY A 50 -3.52 22.32 16.34
N THR A 51 -3.12 21.44 15.42
CA THR A 51 -3.93 20.35 14.85
C THR A 51 -4.68 19.56 15.91
N ALA A 52 -3.98 19.11 16.98
CA ALA A 52 -4.59 18.33 18.06
C ALA A 52 -5.74 19.08 18.74
N LEU A 53 -5.59 20.39 18.99
CA LEU A 53 -6.60 21.22 19.62
C LEU A 53 -7.83 21.35 18.71
N GLN A 54 -7.65 21.62 17.42
CA GLN A 54 -8.77 21.74 16.48
C GLN A 54 -9.55 20.42 16.34
N ALA A 55 -8.85 19.28 16.32
CA ALA A 55 -9.46 17.97 16.31
C ALA A 55 -10.31 17.69 17.57
N MET A 56 -9.77 18.04 18.76
CA MET A 56 -10.51 17.91 20.04
C MET A 56 -11.76 18.79 20.06
N LEU A 57 -11.65 20.05 19.63
CA LEU A 57 -12.78 20.99 19.56
C LEU A 57 -13.88 20.51 18.60
N ALA A 58 -13.50 19.83 17.52
CA ALA A 58 -14.45 19.19 16.60
C ALA A 58 -15.06 17.89 17.15
N GLY A 59 -14.59 17.40 18.31
CA GLY A 59 -15.12 16.25 19.04
C GLY A 59 -14.50 14.90 18.68
N ALA A 60 -13.30 14.86 18.12
CA ALA A 60 -12.56 13.63 17.88
C ALA A 60 -11.85 13.13 19.14
N HIS A 61 -11.62 11.80 19.20
CA HIS A 61 -10.69 11.21 20.17
C HIS A 61 -9.27 11.45 19.69
N VAL A 62 -8.50 12.30 20.41
CA VAL A 62 -7.15 12.69 19.99
C VAL A 62 -6.10 11.95 20.79
N VAL A 63 -5.15 11.32 20.09
CA VAL A 63 -4.00 10.63 20.65
C VAL A 63 -2.73 11.17 20.01
N ARG A 64 -1.68 11.40 20.80
CA ARG A 64 -0.36 11.81 20.28
C ARG A 64 0.52 10.60 19.98
N GLU A 65 1.02 10.48 18.74
CA GLU A 65 2.06 9.53 18.35
C GLU A 65 3.42 10.25 18.26
N ARG A 66 4.35 9.84 19.11
CA ARG A 66 5.67 10.49 19.22
C ARG A 66 6.64 10.11 18.10
N ARG A 67 6.49 8.91 17.53
CA ARG A 67 7.34 8.46 16.43
C ARG A 67 6.87 9.10 15.14
N GLN A 68 7.75 9.94 14.54
CA GLN A 68 7.43 10.64 13.30
C GLN A 68 7.29 9.67 12.13
N GLY A 69 6.16 9.77 11.39
CA GLY A 69 5.86 9.02 10.18
C GLY A 69 4.48 8.39 10.17
N LYS A 70 3.78 8.51 9.05
CA LYS A 70 2.39 8.02 8.87
C LYS A 70 2.23 6.54 9.20
N GLY A 71 3.20 5.70 8.79
CA GLY A 71 3.18 4.28 9.09
C GLY A 71 3.24 3.97 10.60
N HIS A 72 3.97 4.75 11.39
CA HIS A 72 3.98 4.61 12.84
C HIS A 72 2.62 4.94 13.45
N VAL A 73 1.97 5.99 12.92
CA VAL A 73 0.62 6.39 13.33
C VAL A 73 -0.39 5.29 13.03
N VAL A 74 -0.43 4.81 11.79
CA VAL A 74 -1.38 3.76 11.36
C VAL A 74 -1.18 2.47 12.17
N ARG A 75 0.06 2.05 12.39
CA ARG A 75 0.37 0.88 13.21
C ARG A 75 -0.20 1.01 14.61
N ARG A 76 -0.06 2.18 15.23
CA ARG A 76 -0.59 2.43 16.56
C ARG A 76 -2.11 2.46 16.58
N MET A 77 -2.75 3.14 15.62
CA MET A 77 -4.21 3.13 15.46
C MET A 77 -4.76 1.71 15.35
N PHE A 78 -4.15 0.86 14.53
CA PHE A 78 -4.58 -0.53 14.34
C PHE A 78 -4.38 -1.41 15.58
N ALA A 79 -3.42 -1.06 16.43
CA ALA A 79 -3.19 -1.75 17.70
C ALA A 79 -4.14 -1.28 18.79
N ASP A 80 -4.38 0.03 18.91
CA ASP A 80 -5.12 0.64 20.01
C ASP A 80 -6.65 0.53 19.84
N ILE A 81 -7.14 0.53 18.58
CA ILE A 81 -8.56 0.67 18.28
C ILE A 81 -9.18 -0.66 17.91
N GLU A 82 -10.33 -0.97 18.53
CA GLU A 82 -11.16 -2.14 18.22
C GLU A 82 -12.47 -1.67 17.56
N ALA A 83 -12.69 -2.12 16.31
CA ALA A 83 -13.91 -1.87 15.55
C ALA A 83 -14.21 -3.03 14.60
N ASP A 84 -15.42 -3.05 14.02
CA ASP A 84 -15.81 -4.00 12.98
C ASP A 84 -15.34 -3.54 11.60
N ILE A 85 -15.41 -2.22 11.37
CA ILE A 85 -15.00 -1.55 10.14
C ILE A 85 -14.11 -0.36 10.51
N TYR A 86 -13.02 -0.21 9.76
CA TYR A 86 -12.09 0.89 9.90
C TYR A 86 -12.06 1.70 8.61
N ILE A 87 -12.11 3.01 8.72
CA ILE A 87 -11.94 3.93 7.60
C ILE A 87 -10.69 4.75 7.87
N ILE A 88 -9.73 4.76 6.96
CA ILE A 88 -8.58 5.68 7.00
C ILE A 88 -8.79 6.75 5.95
N ALA A 89 -8.57 8.01 6.33
CA ALA A 89 -8.49 9.16 5.43
C ALA A 89 -7.41 10.13 5.90
N ASP A 90 -6.88 10.96 5.01
CA ASP A 90 -5.95 12.02 5.37
C ASP A 90 -6.71 13.22 6.00
N GLY A 91 -6.08 13.88 6.98
CA GLY A 91 -6.66 15.04 7.66
C GLY A 91 -6.59 16.36 6.86
N ASP A 92 -6.04 16.32 5.64
CA ASP A 92 -5.77 17.50 4.80
C ASP A 92 -6.97 17.99 3.98
N GLY A 93 -8.14 17.34 4.13
CA GLY A 93 -9.39 17.74 3.47
C GLY A 93 -9.44 17.44 1.96
N THR A 94 -8.55 16.62 1.44
CA THR A 94 -8.57 16.24 0.01
C THR A 94 -9.58 15.15 -0.33
N TYR A 95 -10.01 14.38 0.66
CA TYR A 95 -11.05 13.35 0.53
C TYR A 95 -12.36 13.83 1.12
N ALA A 96 -13.45 13.62 0.39
CA ALA A 96 -14.78 13.97 0.83
C ALA A 96 -15.28 12.99 1.90
N PRO A 97 -15.61 13.46 3.13
CA PRO A 97 -16.17 12.56 4.16
C PRO A 97 -17.47 11.87 3.75
N GLU A 98 -18.24 12.49 2.84
CA GLU A 98 -19.51 11.98 2.31
C GLU A 98 -19.35 10.63 1.60
N ASP A 99 -18.20 10.37 1.00
CA ASP A 99 -17.91 9.12 0.32
C ASP A 99 -17.71 7.92 1.27
N ALA A 100 -17.58 8.18 2.58
CA ALA A 100 -17.37 7.14 3.59
C ALA A 100 -18.51 6.12 3.64
N GLU A 101 -19.76 6.57 3.49
CA GLU A 101 -20.92 5.68 3.47
C GLU A 101 -20.86 4.69 2.30
N GLU A 102 -20.44 5.17 1.11
CA GLU A 102 -20.28 4.33 -0.07
C GLU A 102 -19.15 3.30 0.10
N LEU A 103 -18.01 3.72 0.69
CA LEU A 103 -16.91 2.80 1.01
C LEU A 103 -17.38 1.68 1.96
N VAL A 104 -18.10 2.03 3.03
CA VAL A 104 -18.67 1.05 3.97
C VAL A 104 -19.67 0.15 3.27
N ARG A 105 -20.58 0.70 2.49
CA ARG A 105 -21.59 -0.03 1.73
C ARG A 105 -20.93 -1.04 0.78
N THR A 106 -19.94 -0.62 0.03
CA THR A 106 -19.18 -1.47 -0.90
C THR A 106 -18.47 -2.60 -0.15
N LEU A 107 -17.80 -2.29 0.98
CA LEU A 107 -17.13 -3.29 1.81
C LEU A 107 -18.12 -4.38 2.30
N LEU A 108 -19.33 -3.99 2.68
CA LEU A 108 -20.35 -4.88 3.17
C LEU A 108 -21.01 -5.71 2.03
N THR A 109 -21.36 -5.07 0.91
CA THR A 109 -22.07 -5.71 -0.20
C THR A 109 -21.19 -6.67 -0.98
N GLU A 110 -19.94 -6.29 -1.24
CA GLU A 110 -18.97 -7.12 -1.94
C GLU A 110 -18.21 -8.08 -1.02
N ARG A 111 -18.49 -8.00 0.31
CA ARG A 111 -17.80 -8.78 1.33
C ARG A 111 -16.27 -8.64 1.24
N ALA A 112 -15.82 -7.45 0.86
CA ALA A 112 -14.41 -7.13 0.75
C ALA A 112 -13.74 -7.03 2.13
N ASP A 113 -12.45 -7.28 2.18
CA ASP A 113 -11.62 -7.01 3.36
C ASP A 113 -10.93 -5.65 3.27
N MET A 114 -10.84 -5.08 2.05
CA MET A 114 -10.41 -3.71 1.82
C MET A 114 -11.14 -3.10 0.63
N VAL A 115 -11.57 -1.86 0.76
CA VAL A 115 -12.06 -1.02 -0.34
C VAL A 115 -11.14 0.19 -0.45
N VAL A 116 -10.65 0.47 -1.66
CA VAL A 116 -9.78 1.61 -1.95
C VAL A 116 -10.58 2.67 -2.70
N GLY A 117 -10.66 3.87 -2.15
CA GLY A 117 -11.16 5.04 -2.87
C GLY A 117 -10.11 5.51 -3.87
N THR A 118 -10.25 5.15 -5.14
CA THR A 118 -9.31 5.56 -6.20
C THR A 118 -9.60 7.00 -6.63
N ARG A 119 -8.54 7.77 -6.85
CA ARG A 119 -8.64 9.21 -7.09
C ARG A 119 -8.96 9.53 -8.54
N ARG A 120 -10.16 10.06 -8.80
CA ARG A 120 -10.52 10.62 -10.11
C ARG A 120 -9.86 11.99 -10.28
N GLY A 121 -9.35 12.28 -11.46
CA GLY A 121 -8.85 13.63 -11.80
C GLY A 121 -7.40 13.95 -11.42
N VAL A 122 -6.69 13.11 -10.67
CA VAL A 122 -5.24 13.29 -10.40
C VAL A 122 -4.41 13.43 -11.69
N HIS A 123 -4.93 12.91 -12.81
CA HIS A 123 -4.28 13.02 -14.13
C HIS A 123 -4.48 14.38 -14.81
N ALA A 124 -5.52 15.16 -14.43
CA ALA A 124 -5.84 16.44 -15.06
C ALA A 124 -5.14 17.64 -14.39
N ASP A 125 -4.86 17.57 -13.09
CA ASP A 125 -4.26 18.66 -12.30
C ASP A 125 -2.74 18.53 -12.09
N ALA A 126 -2.10 17.51 -12.67
CA ALA A 126 -0.66 17.33 -12.61
C ALA A 126 0.07 18.39 -13.47
N GLY A 127 0.00 19.64 -13.05
CA GLY A 127 0.78 20.76 -13.61
C GLY A 127 2.32 20.58 -13.54
N ARG A 128 2.78 19.39 -13.18
CA ARG A 128 4.14 18.87 -13.30
C ARG A 128 4.10 17.52 -14.00
N GLN A 129 4.33 17.52 -15.28
CA GLN A 129 4.36 16.33 -16.16
C GLN A 129 5.16 15.14 -15.59
N GLY A 130 6.16 15.38 -14.72
CA GLY A 130 6.97 14.35 -14.07
C GLY A 130 6.24 13.50 -13.02
N HIS A 131 5.23 14.05 -12.32
CA HIS A 131 4.50 13.27 -11.29
C HIS A 131 3.51 12.26 -11.88
N ALA A 132 2.85 12.63 -12.99
CA ALA A 132 1.91 11.73 -13.67
C ALA A 132 2.63 10.53 -14.30
N LEU A 133 3.82 10.76 -14.91
CA LEU A 133 4.64 9.71 -15.48
C LEU A 133 5.18 8.78 -14.39
N GLY A 134 5.63 9.33 -13.26
CA GLY A 134 6.07 8.57 -12.10
C GLY A 134 4.98 7.64 -11.56
N ASN A 135 3.78 8.17 -11.31
CA ASN A 135 2.64 7.36 -10.84
C ASN A 135 2.27 6.24 -11.82
N ARG A 136 2.26 6.50 -13.13
CA ARG A 136 1.99 5.47 -14.14
C ARG A 136 3.05 4.37 -14.13
N LEU A 137 4.33 4.76 -14.08
CA LEU A 137 5.44 3.81 -14.01
C LEU A 137 5.36 2.95 -12.75
N PHE A 138 5.05 3.54 -11.60
CA PHE A 138 4.94 2.81 -10.34
C PHE A 138 3.74 1.87 -10.30
N ASN A 139 2.57 2.31 -10.77
CA ASN A 139 1.43 1.42 -10.91
C ASN A 139 1.70 0.28 -11.89
N LEU A 140 2.44 0.53 -12.98
CA LEU A 140 2.86 -0.51 -13.92
C LEU A 140 3.81 -1.52 -13.25
N LEU A 141 4.84 -1.04 -12.53
CA LEU A 141 5.78 -1.88 -11.78
C LEU A 141 5.04 -2.71 -10.72
N TYR A 142 4.11 -2.08 -10.00
CA TYR A 142 3.27 -2.79 -9.04
C TYR A 142 2.49 -3.93 -9.70
N ARG A 143 1.78 -3.64 -10.82
CA ARG A 143 1.00 -4.63 -11.55
C ARG A 143 1.85 -5.80 -12.07
N MET A 144 3.07 -5.53 -12.54
CA MET A 144 4.00 -6.58 -12.98
C MET A 144 4.45 -7.48 -11.82
N ILE A 145 4.64 -6.91 -10.62
CA ILE A 145 5.17 -7.63 -9.47
C ILE A 145 4.04 -8.33 -8.69
N PHE A 146 2.93 -7.63 -8.42
CA PHE A 146 1.89 -8.08 -7.48
C PHE A 146 0.58 -8.49 -8.15
N GLY A 147 0.37 -8.14 -9.43
CA GLY A 147 -0.85 -8.41 -10.17
C GLY A 147 -1.73 -7.17 -10.40
N PRO A 148 -2.84 -7.32 -11.13
CA PRO A 148 -3.68 -6.19 -11.58
C PRO A 148 -4.73 -5.76 -10.56
N ASP A 149 -4.63 -6.19 -9.30
CA ASP A 149 -5.68 -6.02 -8.28
C ASP A 149 -5.96 -4.56 -7.94
N PHE A 150 -5.01 -3.64 -8.21
CA PHE A 150 -5.13 -2.22 -7.86
C PHE A 150 -4.79 -1.31 -9.03
N THR A 151 -5.57 -0.22 -9.13
CA THR A 151 -5.34 0.88 -10.07
C THR A 151 -4.68 2.09 -9.41
N ASP A 152 -4.94 2.34 -8.12
CA ASP A 152 -4.31 3.41 -7.32
C ASP A 152 -3.81 2.90 -5.96
N ILE A 153 -2.54 2.49 -5.91
CA ILE A 153 -1.89 1.96 -4.69
C ILE A 153 -1.53 3.05 -3.67
N PHE A 154 -1.57 4.32 -4.06
CA PHE A 154 -1.17 5.45 -3.23
C PHE A 154 -2.35 6.19 -2.59
N SER A 155 -3.59 5.77 -2.85
CA SER A 155 -4.74 6.37 -2.19
C SER A 155 -4.71 6.14 -0.69
N GLY A 156 -4.87 7.21 0.07
CA GLY A 156 -4.98 7.18 1.54
C GLY A 156 -6.41 6.98 2.04
N TYR A 157 -7.43 7.00 1.15
CA TYR A 157 -8.82 6.80 1.54
C TYR A 157 -9.25 5.35 1.36
N ARG A 158 -9.38 4.64 2.46
CA ARG A 158 -9.65 3.20 2.42
C ARG A 158 -10.58 2.77 3.55
N ALA A 159 -11.45 1.81 3.26
CA ALA A 159 -12.19 1.08 4.28
C ALA A 159 -11.65 -0.35 4.44
N PHE A 160 -11.64 -0.85 5.68
CA PHE A 160 -11.09 -2.17 6.01
C PHE A 160 -12.01 -2.95 6.91
N SER A 161 -12.00 -4.28 6.75
CA SER A 161 -12.57 -5.19 7.73
C SER A 161 -11.66 -5.35 8.95
N ARG A 162 -12.22 -5.77 10.09
CA ARG A 162 -11.46 -6.11 11.29
C ARG A 162 -10.38 -7.17 11.01
N ARG A 163 -10.68 -8.15 10.16
CA ARG A 163 -9.71 -9.20 9.82
C ARG A 163 -8.50 -8.66 9.07
N PHE A 164 -8.72 -7.74 8.14
CA PHE A 164 -7.61 -7.05 7.46
C PHE A 164 -6.73 -6.35 8.48
N VAL A 165 -7.31 -5.46 9.29
CA VAL A 165 -6.57 -4.62 10.25
C VAL A 165 -5.77 -5.46 11.24
N LYS A 166 -6.37 -6.50 11.80
CA LYS A 166 -5.71 -7.33 12.82
C LYS A 166 -4.72 -8.36 12.24
N SER A 167 -4.76 -8.62 10.92
CA SER A 167 -3.75 -9.45 10.24
C SER A 167 -2.61 -8.64 9.60
N PHE A 168 -2.76 -7.32 9.51
CA PHE A 168 -1.79 -6.44 8.86
C PHE A 168 -0.65 -6.07 9.81
N PRO A 169 0.62 -6.43 9.50
CA PRO A 169 1.73 -6.24 10.43
C PRO A 169 2.22 -4.78 10.54
N ALA A 170 1.89 -3.89 9.60
CA ALA A 170 2.25 -2.46 9.56
C ALA A 170 3.74 -2.23 9.87
N VAL A 171 4.62 -2.71 9.01
CA VAL A 171 6.09 -2.65 9.23
C VAL A 171 6.66 -1.30 8.82
N SER A 172 6.15 -0.68 7.75
CA SER A 172 6.62 0.60 7.23
C SER A 172 6.43 1.74 8.22
N GLY A 173 7.40 2.66 8.26
CA GLY A 173 7.34 3.82 9.15
C GLY A 173 6.80 5.09 8.49
N GLY A 174 6.75 5.17 7.15
CA GLY A 174 6.43 6.37 6.38
C GLY A 174 5.17 6.26 5.53
N PHE A 175 5.17 6.98 4.42
CA PHE A 175 4.08 6.99 3.43
C PHE A 175 4.01 5.71 2.58
N GLU A 176 4.96 4.80 2.75
CA GLU A 176 4.96 3.49 2.10
C GLU A 176 3.83 2.60 2.62
N ILE A 177 3.18 3.00 3.71
CA ILE A 177 2.15 2.20 4.40
C ILE A 177 0.96 1.88 3.48
N GLU A 178 0.53 2.80 2.60
CA GLU A 178 -0.55 2.56 1.64
C GLU A 178 -0.19 1.45 0.65
N THR A 179 1.04 1.48 0.16
CA THR A 179 1.56 0.42 -0.73
C THR A 179 1.69 -0.90 0.00
N GLU A 180 2.17 -0.88 1.26
CA GLU A 180 2.28 -2.08 2.09
C GLU A 180 0.91 -2.73 2.33
N MET A 181 -0.15 -1.95 2.56
CA MET A 181 -1.54 -2.44 2.66
C MET A 181 -1.99 -3.16 1.38
N SER A 182 -1.70 -2.57 0.22
CA SER A 182 -2.04 -3.18 -1.09
C SER A 182 -1.25 -4.46 -1.33
N VAL A 183 0.04 -4.48 -0.99
CA VAL A 183 0.91 -5.68 -1.06
C VAL A 183 0.41 -6.79 -0.13
N HIS A 184 0.01 -6.45 1.10
CA HIS A 184 -0.55 -7.40 2.05
C HIS A 184 -1.82 -8.06 1.51
N ALA A 185 -2.76 -7.26 0.97
CA ALA A 185 -3.97 -7.75 0.36
C ALA A 185 -3.69 -8.71 -0.81
N SER A 186 -2.85 -8.30 -1.76
CA SER A 186 -2.49 -9.13 -2.92
C SER A 186 -1.75 -10.41 -2.51
N ARG A 187 -0.84 -10.34 -1.53
CA ARG A 187 -0.08 -11.50 -1.04
C ARG A 187 -0.97 -12.56 -0.40
N LEU A 188 -1.94 -12.15 0.38
CA LEU A 188 -2.90 -13.04 1.04
C LEU A 188 -4.11 -13.36 0.14
N LYS A 189 -4.20 -12.77 -1.06
CA LYS A 189 -5.35 -12.89 -1.97
C LYS A 189 -6.67 -12.56 -1.26
N LEU A 190 -6.67 -11.44 -0.52
CA LEU A 190 -7.85 -10.97 0.16
C LEU A 190 -8.86 -10.39 -0.83
N PRO A 191 -10.18 -10.49 -0.57
CA PRO A 191 -11.18 -9.79 -1.35
C PRO A 191 -10.98 -8.28 -1.25
N VAL A 192 -10.75 -7.62 -2.39
CA VAL A 192 -10.57 -6.17 -2.49
C VAL A 192 -11.47 -5.59 -3.55
N SER A 193 -11.89 -4.34 -3.34
CA SER A 193 -12.70 -3.57 -4.29
C SER A 193 -12.13 -2.17 -4.43
N GLU A 194 -12.35 -1.54 -5.56
CA GLU A 194 -11.99 -0.16 -5.81
C GLU A 194 -13.25 0.65 -6.11
N LEU A 195 -13.32 1.84 -5.53
CA LEU A 195 -14.39 2.81 -5.75
C LEU A 195 -13.76 4.10 -6.28
N GLU A 196 -14.19 4.56 -7.45
CA GLU A 196 -13.66 5.78 -8.05
C GLU A 196 -14.32 7.00 -7.40
N LEU A 197 -13.51 7.83 -6.71
CA LEU A 197 -13.94 8.99 -5.96
C LEU A 197 -13.34 10.28 -6.51
N ASP A 198 -14.06 11.37 -6.34
CA ASP A 198 -13.55 12.69 -6.69
C ASP A 198 -12.48 13.11 -5.66
N TYR A 199 -11.32 13.53 -6.17
CA TYR A 199 -10.22 14.01 -5.35
C TYR A 199 -10.17 15.53 -5.34
N GLY A 200 -10.44 16.12 -4.17
CA GLY A 200 -10.49 17.57 -3.98
C GLY A 200 -9.13 18.24 -4.13
N ARG A 201 -9.15 19.54 -4.48
CA ARG A 201 -7.94 20.37 -4.42
C ARG A 201 -7.60 20.63 -2.96
N ARG A 202 -6.32 20.57 -2.62
CA ARG A 202 -5.85 20.98 -1.29
C ARG A 202 -6.20 22.45 -1.05
N PRO A 203 -6.73 22.79 0.13
CA PRO A 203 -6.94 24.18 0.51
C PRO A 203 -5.63 24.98 0.46
N GLU A 204 -5.73 26.28 0.17
CA GLU A 204 -4.59 27.19 0.19
C GLU A 204 -3.91 27.17 1.57
N GLY A 205 -2.60 27.00 1.61
CA GLY A 205 -1.80 26.88 2.85
C GLY A 205 -1.32 25.46 3.18
N SER A 206 -1.82 24.41 2.52
CA SER A 206 -1.30 23.04 2.65
C SER A 206 -0.28 22.74 1.56
N HIS A 207 1.01 22.61 1.94
CA HIS A 207 2.08 22.30 1.00
C HIS A 207 2.28 20.80 0.81
N SER A 208 2.45 20.36 -0.45
CA SER A 208 2.89 18.99 -0.75
C SER A 208 4.28 18.76 -0.15
N LYS A 209 4.40 17.76 0.72
CA LYS A 209 5.67 17.38 1.38
C LYS A 209 6.57 16.52 0.48
N LEU A 210 6.22 16.35 -0.82
CA LEU A 210 6.92 15.49 -1.77
C LEU A 210 7.83 16.30 -2.69
N SER A 211 9.10 15.87 -2.84
CA SER A 211 10.09 16.43 -3.77
C SER A 211 10.42 15.44 -4.89
N THR A 212 10.33 15.87 -6.18
CA THR A 212 10.23 15.01 -7.36
C THR A 212 11.36 14.00 -7.55
N PHE A 213 12.63 14.38 -7.40
CA PHE A 213 13.79 13.48 -7.64
C PHE A 213 14.12 12.58 -6.44
N ARG A 214 14.11 13.14 -5.22
CA ARG A 214 14.35 12.40 -3.99
C ARG A 214 13.28 11.33 -3.74
N ASP A 215 12.04 11.67 -4.07
CA ASP A 215 10.91 10.77 -3.86
C ASP A 215 10.89 9.66 -4.91
N GLY A 216 11.27 9.94 -6.16
CA GLY A 216 11.44 8.91 -7.18
C GLY A 216 12.46 7.84 -6.78
N ALA A 217 13.63 8.25 -6.27
CA ALA A 217 14.64 7.31 -5.77
C ALA A 217 14.15 6.53 -4.54
N ARG A 218 13.43 7.20 -3.61
CA ARG A 218 12.86 6.57 -2.42
C ARG A 218 11.80 5.52 -2.80
N ILE A 219 10.95 5.83 -3.79
CA ILE A 219 9.92 4.90 -4.27
C ILE A 219 10.57 3.70 -4.98
N LEU A 220 11.59 3.90 -5.83
CA LEU A 220 12.34 2.79 -6.44
C LEU A 220 13.00 1.91 -5.37
N TRP A 221 13.61 2.51 -4.36
CA TRP A 221 14.16 1.78 -3.23
C TRP A 221 13.11 0.98 -2.47
N MET A 222 11.93 1.59 -2.24
CA MET A 222 10.80 0.91 -1.63
C MET A 222 10.36 -0.32 -2.46
N PHE A 223 10.23 -0.17 -3.79
CA PHE A 223 9.90 -1.31 -4.65
C PHE A 223 10.97 -2.41 -4.62
N ALA A 224 12.25 -2.04 -4.62
CA ALA A 224 13.34 -3.00 -4.48
C ALA A 224 13.27 -3.75 -3.14
N MET A 225 12.97 -3.04 -2.03
CA MET A 225 12.76 -3.65 -0.72
C MET A 225 11.54 -4.56 -0.71
N LEU A 226 10.40 -4.10 -1.24
CA LEU A 226 9.18 -4.91 -1.34
C LEU A 226 9.41 -6.15 -2.20
N MET A 227 10.10 -6.02 -3.33
CA MET A 227 10.44 -7.15 -4.20
C MET A 227 11.35 -8.14 -3.48
N LYS A 228 12.37 -7.66 -2.76
CA LYS A 228 13.25 -8.48 -1.93
C LYS A 228 12.48 -9.27 -0.86
N GLU A 229 11.45 -8.66 -0.25
CA GLU A 229 10.69 -9.29 0.84
C GLU A 229 9.56 -10.21 0.35
N THR A 230 8.96 -9.89 -0.81
CA THR A 230 7.78 -10.61 -1.31
C THR A 230 8.10 -11.64 -2.39
N ARG A 231 9.13 -11.38 -3.21
CA ARG A 231 9.59 -12.25 -4.31
C ARG A 231 11.11 -12.38 -4.31
N PRO A 232 11.73 -12.84 -3.21
CA PRO A 232 13.18 -12.85 -3.08
C PRO A 232 13.86 -13.69 -4.15
N PHE A 233 13.27 -14.81 -4.59
CA PHE A 233 13.84 -15.60 -5.67
C PHE A 233 14.03 -14.77 -6.94
N ALA A 234 13.02 -14.05 -7.40
CA ALA A 234 13.11 -13.21 -8.61
C ALA A 234 14.15 -12.10 -8.42
N PHE A 235 14.17 -11.45 -7.26
CA PHE A 235 15.09 -10.36 -6.94
C PHE A 235 16.55 -10.84 -6.96
N PHE A 236 16.87 -11.87 -6.21
CA PHE A 236 18.24 -12.38 -6.12
C PHE A 236 18.68 -13.11 -7.38
N SER A 237 17.78 -13.80 -8.11
CA SER A 237 18.09 -14.42 -9.39
C SER A 237 18.44 -13.40 -10.47
N ALA A 238 17.79 -12.25 -10.51
CA ALA A 238 18.13 -11.17 -11.44
C ALA A 238 19.55 -10.63 -11.17
N ILE A 239 19.89 -10.40 -9.91
CA ILE A 239 21.24 -9.95 -9.51
C ILE A 239 22.26 -11.05 -9.81
N SER A 240 21.99 -12.31 -9.45
CA SER A 240 22.81 -13.46 -9.75
C SER A 240 23.10 -13.60 -11.24
N ALA A 241 22.06 -13.52 -12.08
CA ALA A 241 22.22 -13.57 -13.53
C ALA A 241 23.13 -12.45 -14.07
N THR A 242 23.05 -11.26 -13.51
CA THR A 242 23.94 -10.15 -13.88
C THR A 242 25.40 -10.48 -13.56
N PHE A 243 25.67 -10.96 -12.34
CA PHE A 243 27.03 -11.38 -11.95
C PHE A 243 27.54 -12.55 -12.80
N MET A 244 26.66 -13.51 -13.12
CA MET A 244 27.00 -14.64 -13.98
C MET A 244 27.38 -14.17 -15.38
N LEU A 245 26.60 -13.29 -16.00
CA LEU A 245 26.88 -12.77 -17.34
C LEU A 245 28.18 -11.97 -17.38
N VAL A 246 28.45 -11.14 -16.38
CA VAL A 246 29.70 -10.39 -16.24
C VAL A 246 30.88 -11.36 -16.08
N SER A 247 30.74 -12.37 -15.23
CA SER A 247 31.74 -13.44 -15.04
C SER A 247 32.07 -14.16 -16.35
N LEU A 248 31.04 -14.59 -17.08
CA LEU A 248 31.21 -15.25 -18.39
C LEU A 248 31.88 -14.32 -19.39
N GLY A 249 31.52 -13.03 -19.41
CA GLY A 249 32.16 -12.02 -20.27
C GLY A 249 33.67 -11.91 -20.01
N PHE A 250 34.11 -11.96 -18.77
CA PHE A 250 35.55 -12.00 -18.42
C PHE A 250 36.19 -13.35 -18.67
N MET A 251 35.47 -14.46 -18.57
CA MET A 251 35.96 -15.80 -18.74
C MET A 251 36.24 -16.15 -20.22
N VAL A 252 35.36 -15.71 -21.14
CA VAL A 252 35.45 -16.03 -22.58
C VAL A 252 36.82 -15.69 -23.18
N PRO A 253 37.41 -14.50 -23.04
CA PRO A 253 38.71 -14.19 -23.62
C PRO A 253 39.87 -15.02 -22.97
N VAL A 254 39.74 -15.40 -21.69
CA VAL A 254 40.74 -16.22 -21.03
C VAL A 254 40.72 -17.65 -21.57
N LEU A 255 39.51 -18.20 -21.79
CA LEU A 255 39.36 -19.52 -22.39
C LEU A 255 39.82 -19.58 -23.85
N ALA A 256 39.51 -18.55 -24.65
CA ALA A 256 39.94 -18.46 -26.02
C ALA A 256 41.47 -18.47 -26.12
N GLU A 257 42.15 -17.66 -25.30
CA GLU A 257 43.63 -17.66 -25.23
C GLU A 257 44.21 -18.99 -24.78
N TYR A 258 43.57 -19.64 -23.81
CA TYR A 258 43.99 -20.98 -23.36
C TYR A 258 43.88 -22.03 -24.46
N PHE A 259 42.81 -22.02 -25.26
CA PHE A 259 42.66 -23.00 -26.36
C PHE A 259 43.63 -22.75 -27.49
N GLU A 260 44.11 -21.52 -27.69
CA GLU A 260 45.10 -21.16 -28.70
C GLU A 260 46.54 -21.43 -28.25
N THR A 261 46.88 -21.13 -26.99
CA THR A 261 48.26 -21.13 -26.49
C THR A 261 48.59 -22.20 -25.50
N GLY A 262 47.57 -22.86 -24.88
CA GLY A 262 47.75 -23.81 -23.77
C GLY A 262 48.14 -23.11 -22.46
N LEU A 263 48.16 -21.78 -22.39
CA LEU A 263 48.60 -21.02 -21.22
C LEU A 263 47.49 -20.05 -20.75
N VAL A 264 47.43 -19.81 -19.42
CA VAL A 264 46.55 -18.81 -18.82
C VAL A 264 47.36 -17.56 -18.49
N SER A 265 47.55 -16.67 -19.45
CA SER A 265 48.38 -15.45 -19.28
C SER A 265 47.64 -14.40 -18.44
N ARG A 266 46.30 -14.41 -18.43
CA ARG A 266 45.46 -13.41 -17.75
C ARG A 266 44.98 -13.91 -16.39
N MET A 267 45.88 -14.39 -15.52
CA MET A 267 45.56 -14.91 -14.21
C MET A 267 44.66 -13.98 -13.34
N PRO A 268 44.90 -12.65 -13.27
CA PRO A 268 44.01 -11.76 -12.51
C PRO A 268 42.56 -11.78 -13.03
N THR A 269 42.37 -11.85 -14.35
CA THR A 269 41.01 -11.89 -14.97
C THR A 269 40.35 -13.25 -14.68
N TRP A 270 41.11 -14.37 -14.72
CA TRP A 270 40.63 -15.70 -14.33
C TRP A 270 40.11 -15.70 -12.89
N VAL A 271 40.93 -15.20 -11.94
CA VAL A 271 40.58 -15.15 -10.52
C VAL A 271 39.34 -14.27 -10.30
N LEU A 272 39.27 -13.07 -10.95
CA LEU A 272 38.13 -12.19 -10.86
C LEU A 272 36.84 -12.86 -11.39
N SER A 273 36.89 -13.50 -12.57
CA SER A 273 35.71 -14.15 -13.14
C SER A 273 35.23 -15.31 -12.25
N THR A 274 36.16 -16.12 -11.70
CA THR A 274 35.78 -17.18 -10.77
C THR A 274 35.13 -16.62 -9.50
N ALA A 275 35.68 -15.55 -8.93
CA ALA A 275 35.08 -14.90 -7.76
C ALA A 275 33.68 -14.37 -8.04
N LEU A 276 33.45 -13.72 -9.21
CA LEU A 276 32.13 -13.25 -9.63
C LEU A 276 31.15 -14.41 -9.83
N MET A 277 31.60 -15.54 -10.39
CA MET A 277 30.78 -16.74 -10.53
C MET A 277 30.38 -17.31 -9.16
N MET A 278 31.31 -17.37 -8.19
CA MET A 278 31.00 -17.81 -6.82
C MET A 278 29.94 -16.87 -6.17
N ILE A 279 30.11 -15.56 -6.29
CA ILE A 279 29.14 -14.59 -5.79
C ILE A 279 27.76 -14.83 -6.43
N SER A 280 27.72 -15.08 -7.75
CA SER A 280 26.47 -15.39 -8.46
C SER A 280 25.77 -16.61 -7.85
N PHE A 281 26.47 -17.72 -7.63
CA PHE A 281 25.89 -18.92 -6.98
C PHE A 281 25.42 -18.66 -5.55
N MET A 282 26.18 -17.88 -4.78
CA MET A 282 25.77 -17.50 -3.42
C MET A 282 24.47 -16.68 -3.43
N LEU A 283 24.34 -15.73 -4.34
CA LEU A 283 23.12 -14.91 -4.49
C LEU A 283 21.93 -15.76 -4.94
N PHE A 284 22.13 -16.68 -5.87
CA PHE A 284 21.08 -17.61 -6.31
C PHE A 284 20.59 -18.48 -5.14
N THR A 285 21.52 -19.08 -4.40
CA THR A 285 21.20 -19.91 -3.23
C THR A 285 20.46 -19.10 -2.15
N ALA A 286 20.93 -17.88 -1.88
CA ALA A 286 20.24 -16.96 -0.96
C ALA A 286 18.80 -16.67 -1.44
N GLY A 287 18.61 -16.47 -2.75
CA GLY A 287 17.29 -16.28 -3.34
C GLY A 287 16.33 -17.45 -3.09
N VAL A 288 16.81 -18.69 -3.28
CA VAL A 288 16.02 -19.91 -3.02
C VAL A 288 15.63 -20.04 -1.54
N ILE A 289 16.59 -19.82 -0.64
CA ILE A 289 16.34 -19.92 0.80
C ILE A 289 15.35 -18.87 1.27
N LEU A 290 15.57 -17.60 0.88
CA LEU A 290 14.71 -16.49 1.27
C LEU A 290 13.30 -16.61 0.68
N ASP A 291 13.13 -17.21 -0.49
CA ASP A 291 11.81 -17.48 -1.08
C ASP A 291 11.03 -18.51 -0.26
N SER A 292 11.71 -19.54 0.25
CA SER A 292 11.09 -20.50 1.17
C SER A 292 10.63 -19.82 2.47
N VAL A 293 11.47 -18.94 3.04
CA VAL A 293 11.11 -18.15 4.24
C VAL A 293 9.94 -17.20 3.96
N ALA A 294 9.93 -16.54 2.78
CA ALA A 294 8.85 -15.63 2.41
C ALA A 294 7.51 -16.37 2.24
N ARG A 295 7.52 -17.61 1.69
CA ARG A 295 6.32 -18.45 1.62
C ARG A 295 5.82 -18.85 3.01
N ALA A 296 6.72 -19.34 3.87
CA ALA A 296 6.35 -19.71 5.23
C ALA A 296 5.73 -18.54 6.02
N ARG A 297 6.27 -17.32 5.87
CA ARG A 297 5.66 -16.10 6.45
C ARG A 297 4.26 -15.82 5.89
N ALA A 298 4.06 -15.99 4.57
CA ALA A 298 2.75 -15.77 3.96
C ALA A 298 1.72 -16.79 4.48
N GLU A 299 2.12 -18.04 4.66
CA GLU A 299 1.28 -19.09 5.23
C GLU A 299 0.90 -18.79 6.68
N GLN A 300 1.85 -18.36 7.52
CA GLN A 300 1.59 -17.94 8.90
C GLN A 300 0.59 -16.78 8.98
N LEU A 301 0.78 -15.73 8.16
CA LEU A 301 -0.16 -14.61 8.10
C LEU A 301 -1.55 -15.05 7.64
N ARG A 302 -1.63 -15.98 6.68
CA ARG A 302 -2.90 -16.52 6.21
C ARG A 302 -3.61 -17.34 7.29
N ILE A 303 -2.88 -18.17 8.04
CA ILE A 303 -3.43 -18.94 9.18
C ILE A 303 -3.95 -17.97 10.24
N HIS A 304 -3.18 -16.93 10.57
CA HIS A 304 -3.62 -15.90 11.52
C HIS A 304 -4.89 -15.20 11.03
N TYR A 305 -4.94 -14.75 9.76
CA TYR A 305 -6.13 -14.16 9.17
C TYR A 305 -7.36 -15.08 9.21
N MET A 306 -7.19 -16.39 8.95
CA MET A 306 -8.30 -17.37 9.02
C MET A 306 -8.81 -17.59 10.45
N GLY A 307 -7.96 -17.41 11.44
CA GLY A 307 -8.33 -17.48 12.86
C GLY A 307 -9.14 -16.27 13.36
N LEU A 308 -9.15 -15.16 12.60
CA LEU A 308 -9.88 -13.96 12.98
C LEU A 308 -11.37 -14.08 12.58
N GLU A 309 -12.26 -13.86 13.53
CA GLU A 309 -13.69 -13.90 13.25
C GLU A 309 -14.17 -12.71 12.40
N ARG A 310 -15.12 -12.99 11.51
CA ARG A 310 -15.94 -11.92 10.91
C ARG A 310 -17.00 -11.48 11.88
N PRO A 311 -17.31 -10.17 11.99
CA PRO A 311 -18.45 -9.68 12.73
C PRO A 311 -19.74 -10.41 12.34
N SER A 312 -20.62 -10.68 13.31
CA SER A 312 -21.84 -11.46 13.08
C SER A 312 -22.74 -10.82 12.00
N ALA A 313 -22.78 -9.50 11.93
CA ALA A 313 -23.53 -8.75 10.90
C ALA A 313 -23.06 -9.04 9.48
N LEU A 314 -21.80 -9.46 9.27
CA LEU A 314 -21.24 -9.87 7.98
C LEU A 314 -21.40 -11.37 7.69
N LYS A 315 -21.85 -12.17 8.67
CA LYS A 315 -22.05 -13.61 8.51
C LYS A 315 -23.40 -13.95 7.85
N THR A 316 -24.39 -13.03 7.89
CA THR A 316 -25.72 -13.27 7.32
C THR A 316 -25.69 -13.26 5.79
N PRO A 317 -26.27 -14.25 5.08
CA PRO A 317 -26.37 -14.22 3.64
C PRO A 317 -27.10 -12.97 3.15
N LEU A 318 -26.65 -12.39 2.05
CA LEU A 318 -27.39 -11.38 1.30
C LEU A 318 -28.68 -12.05 0.80
N GLY A 319 -29.81 -11.78 1.42
CA GLY A 319 -31.09 -12.02 0.73
C GLY A 319 -31.07 -11.21 -0.55
N ASP A 320 -31.37 -11.86 -1.67
CA ASP A 320 -31.39 -11.37 -3.05
C ASP A 320 -31.37 -9.84 -3.24
N ALA A 321 -30.21 -9.25 -3.16
CA ALA A 321 -29.94 -7.96 -3.80
C ALA A 321 -29.53 -8.29 -5.24
N GLY A 322 -30.37 -7.93 -6.20
CA GLY A 322 -30.17 -8.20 -7.61
C GLY A 322 -28.77 -7.78 -8.12
N PRO A 323 -28.32 -8.31 -9.24
CA PRO A 323 -26.96 -8.13 -9.74
C PRO A 323 -26.65 -6.66 -9.93
N VAL A 324 -25.65 -6.12 -9.18
CA VAL A 324 -25.09 -4.81 -9.41
C VAL A 324 -24.49 -4.80 -10.82
N SER A 325 -25.03 -3.94 -11.68
CA SER A 325 -24.59 -3.76 -13.06
C SER A 325 -23.09 -3.41 -13.07
N ARG A 326 -22.26 -4.39 -13.48
CA ARG A 326 -20.86 -4.15 -13.80
C ARG A 326 -20.79 -3.32 -15.06
N THR A 327 -20.62 -2.01 -14.96
CA THR A 327 -20.17 -1.20 -16.09
C THR A 327 -18.72 -1.56 -16.39
N ARG A 328 -18.51 -2.49 -17.31
CA ARG A 328 -17.20 -2.68 -17.95
C ARG A 328 -16.84 -1.36 -18.66
N PRO A 329 -15.61 -0.83 -18.49
CA PRO A 329 -15.16 0.29 -19.30
C PRO A 329 -15.23 -0.15 -20.78
N GLY A 330 -16.01 0.62 -21.57
CA GLY A 330 -16.21 0.39 -23.00
C GLY A 330 -14.86 0.32 -23.72
N LYS A 331 -14.70 -0.69 -24.55
CA LYS A 331 -13.73 -0.68 -25.65
C LYS A 331 -14.08 0.54 -26.52
N ALA A 332 -13.19 1.54 -26.53
CA ALA A 332 -13.23 2.55 -27.57
C ALA A 332 -12.94 1.84 -28.90
N ASP A 333 -13.94 1.84 -29.77
CA ASP A 333 -13.82 1.38 -31.14
C ASP A 333 -12.75 2.22 -31.86
N ALA A 334 -11.77 1.50 -32.41
CA ALA A 334 -10.84 2.06 -33.38
C ALA A 334 -11.58 2.12 -34.74
N ALA A 335 -11.77 3.33 -35.24
CA ALA A 335 -11.99 3.63 -36.65
C ALA A 335 -11.09 4.79 -37.04
#